data_b5e0d6d0e9b443f3ed8ed6dc35aa755c
#
_entry.id   b5e0d6d0e9b443f3ed8ed6dc35aa755c
#
_cell.length_a   1.000
_cell.length_b   1.000
_cell.length_c   1.000
_cell.angle_alpha   90.00
_cell.angle_beta   90.00
_cell.angle_gamma   90.00
#
_symmetry.space_group_name_H-M   'P 1'
#
loop_
_entity.id
_entity.type
_entity.pdbx_description
1 polymer ?
#
loop_
_entity_poly.entity_id
_entity_poly.type
_entity_poly.pdbx_seq_one_letter_code
_entity_poly.pdbx_strand_id
1 'polypeptide(L)'
;MKKAAVFNDLSGFGKCSLTAAIPVLSAQGVQCCPMASAVLTNQTGYEYHKCTDLTAMIKDYIDNWQKNNAHFDGIYSGFMTGSKQIELFMDFLDVFYEENTMLLVDPVMGDDGRTYGIYSAALLDGMKALSRKADVITPNLTEACLLADYDIEKVWCEIGRAHV
;
A
#
# COMPACT_ATOMS: atom_id res chain seq x y z
N MET A 1 20.92 11.37 5.13
CA MET A 1 19.67 11.60 4.36
C MET A 1 18.69 10.55 4.83
N LYS A 2 17.45 10.96 5.16
CA LYS A 2 16.39 10.03 5.56
C LYS A 2 16.02 9.08 4.42
N LYS A 3 15.64 7.85 4.76
CA LYS A 3 15.29 6.80 3.79
C LYS A 3 13.91 6.26 4.09
N ALA A 4 13.12 6.04 3.04
CA ALA A 4 11.83 5.37 3.14
C ALA A 4 11.79 4.13 2.25
N ALA A 5 11.47 2.98 2.83
CA ALA A 5 11.10 1.80 2.05
C ALA A 5 9.66 1.97 1.57
N VAL A 6 9.42 1.80 0.28
CA VAL A 6 8.09 2.01 -0.31
C VAL A 6 7.65 0.75 -1.04
N PHE A 7 6.68 0.03 -0.47
CA PHE A 7 6.07 -1.15 -1.04
C PHE A 7 4.80 -0.79 -1.80
N ASN A 8 4.87 -0.76 -3.13
CA ASN A 8 3.75 -0.38 -3.99
C ASN A 8 3.99 -0.90 -5.43
N ASP A 9 2.99 -0.83 -6.31
CA ASP A 9 3.18 -1.20 -7.71
C ASP A 9 3.96 -0.14 -8.50
N LEU A 10 4.57 -0.59 -9.60
CA LEU A 10 5.17 0.26 -10.61
C LEU A 10 4.29 0.26 -11.86
N SER A 11 3.49 1.30 -12.02
CA SER A 11 2.64 1.52 -13.21
C SER A 11 3.36 2.35 -14.27
N GLY A 12 3.42 1.85 -15.50
CA GLY A 12 4.16 2.49 -16.61
C GLY A 12 3.47 3.76 -17.13
N PHE A 13 2.16 3.70 -17.38
CA PHE A 13 1.37 4.84 -17.83
C PHE A 13 0.35 5.25 -16.75
N GLY A 14 0.35 6.53 -16.40
CA GLY A 14 -0.38 7.11 -15.28
C GLY A 14 0.57 7.50 -14.14
N LYS A 15 0.18 8.51 -13.35
CA LYS A 15 0.97 9.00 -12.21
C LYS A 15 0.35 8.48 -10.91
N CYS A 16 0.75 7.30 -10.50
CA CYS A 16 0.26 6.65 -9.28
C CYS A 16 1.36 5.80 -8.63
N SER A 17 1.11 5.30 -7.46
CA SER A 17 1.94 4.32 -6.79
C SER A 17 3.42 4.72 -6.75
N LEU A 18 4.37 3.87 -7.15
CA LEU A 18 5.80 4.19 -7.15
C LEU A 18 6.16 5.36 -8.07
N THR A 19 5.48 5.52 -9.21
CA THR A 19 5.76 6.64 -10.13
C THR A 19 5.37 8.00 -9.56
N ALA A 20 4.51 8.04 -8.54
CA ALA A 20 4.18 9.23 -7.77
C ALA A 20 5.04 9.33 -6.49
N ALA A 21 5.20 8.24 -5.74
CA ALA A 21 5.92 8.23 -4.47
C ALA A 21 7.41 8.60 -4.62
N ILE A 22 8.09 8.06 -5.64
CA ILE A 22 9.51 8.33 -5.87
C ILE A 22 9.81 9.83 -6.04
N PRO A 23 9.18 10.56 -6.98
CA PRO A 23 9.48 11.98 -7.15
C PRO A 23 9.02 12.83 -5.96
N VAL A 24 7.90 12.49 -5.30
CA VAL A 24 7.39 13.23 -4.14
C VAL A 24 8.36 13.13 -2.97
N LEU A 25 8.80 11.93 -2.59
CA LEU A 25 9.75 11.72 -1.51
C LEU A 25 11.11 12.35 -1.84
N SER A 26 11.60 12.19 -3.08
CA SER A 26 12.86 12.78 -3.53
C SER A 26 12.84 14.30 -3.46
N ALA A 27 11.75 14.95 -3.86
CA ALA A 27 11.58 16.41 -3.76
C ALA A 27 11.60 16.92 -2.30
N GLN A 28 11.26 16.05 -1.35
CA GLN A 28 11.30 16.33 0.08
C GLN A 28 12.64 15.99 0.74
N GLY A 29 13.64 15.59 -0.05
CA GLY A 29 14.96 15.21 0.47
C GLY A 29 15.00 13.83 1.14
N VAL A 30 13.99 12.98 0.91
CA VAL A 30 13.93 11.60 1.39
C VAL A 30 14.34 10.65 0.27
N GLN A 31 15.29 9.76 0.54
CA GLN A 31 15.64 8.69 -0.39
C GLN A 31 14.51 7.66 -0.42
N CYS A 32 13.80 7.57 -1.54
CA CYS A 32 12.86 6.49 -1.77
C CYS A 32 13.60 5.20 -2.13
N CYS A 33 13.35 4.12 -1.38
CA CYS A 33 13.84 2.77 -1.65
C CYS A 33 12.64 1.90 -2.10
N PRO A 34 12.37 1.82 -3.43
CA PRO A 34 11.19 1.14 -3.91
C PRO A 34 11.32 -0.38 -3.83
N MET A 35 10.27 -1.01 -3.32
CA MET A 35 10.05 -2.45 -3.36
C MET A 35 8.76 -2.71 -4.15
N ALA A 36 8.88 -3.13 -5.40
CA ALA A 36 7.74 -3.27 -6.28
C ALA A 36 6.90 -4.50 -5.92
N SER A 37 5.61 -4.29 -5.61
CA SER A 37 4.63 -5.37 -5.42
C SER A 37 4.20 -6.01 -6.74
N ALA A 38 4.12 -5.20 -7.77
CA ALA A 38 3.78 -5.59 -9.14
C ALA A 38 4.35 -4.59 -10.15
N VAL A 39 4.44 -5.00 -11.41
CA VAL A 39 4.66 -4.10 -12.55
C VAL A 39 3.42 -4.13 -13.43
N LEU A 40 2.88 -2.95 -13.71
CA LEU A 40 1.73 -2.78 -14.58
C LEU A 40 2.11 -1.99 -15.83
N THR A 41 1.54 -2.36 -16.98
CA THR A 41 1.73 -1.57 -18.21
C THR A 41 1.22 -0.14 -18.04
N ASN A 42 0.15 0.02 -17.26
CA ASN A 42 -0.48 1.29 -16.91
C ASN A 42 -1.39 1.11 -15.69
N GLN A 43 -1.81 2.22 -15.12
CA GLN A 43 -2.77 2.26 -14.02
C GLN A 43 -4.06 1.48 -14.34
N THR A 44 -4.64 0.80 -13.35
CA THR A 44 -5.81 -0.07 -13.50
C THR A 44 -7.11 0.66 -13.86
N GLY A 45 -7.16 1.98 -13.77
CA GLY A 45 -8.29 2.80 -14.25
C GLY A 45 -8.43 2.85 -15.76
N TYR A 46 -7.41 2.42 -16.53
CA TYR A 46 -7.50 2.27 -17.99
C TYR A 46 -8.07 0.91 -18.35
N GLU A 47 -8.88 0.86 -19.42
CA GLU A 47 -9.56 -0.35 -19.90
C GLU A 47 -8.58 -1.50 -20.20
N TYR A 48 -7.46 -1.18 -20.86
CA TYR A 48 -6.46 -2.18 -21.25
C TYR A 48 -5.23 -2.03 -20.37
N HIS A 49 -5.00 -2.99 -19.49
CA HIS A 49 -3.78 -3.05 -18.67
C HIS A 49 -3.36 -4.51 -18.45
N LYS A 50 -2.08 -4.69 -18.18
CA LYS A 50 -1.52 -5.99 -17.80
C LYS A 50 -0.71 -5.80 -16.51
N CYS A 51 -0.91 -6.71 -15.57
CA CYS A 51 -0.20 -6.76 -14.31
C CYS A 51 0.70 -8.00 -14.27
N THR A 52 1.94 -7.81 -13.84
CA THR A 52 2.86 -8.90 -13.48
C THR A 52 3.11 -8.81 -11.97
N ASP A 53 2.67 -9.82 -11.25
CA ASP A 53 2.89 -9.97 -9.81
C ASP A 53 4.37 -10.21 -9.50
N LEU A 54 4.89 -9.58 -8.45
CA LEU A 54 6.29 -9.71 -8.01
C LEU A 54 6.41 -10.36 -6.62
N THR A 55 5.41 -11.10 -6.17
CA THR A 55 5.41 -11.78 -4.86
C THR A 55 6.68 -12.60 -4.63
N ALA A 56 7.17 -13.28 -5.66
CA ALA A 56 8.39 -14.10 -5.56
C ALA A 56 9.65 -13.29 -5.21
N MET A 57 9.70 -12.00 -5.58
CA MET A 57 10.86 -11.13 -5.30
C MET A 57 10.88 -10.57 -3.88
N ILE A 58 9.79 -10.61 -3.13
CA ILE A 58 9.71 -9.92 -1.83
C ILE A 58 10.73 -10.48 -0.85
N LYS A 59 10.91 -11.80 -0.83
CA LYS A 59 11.92 -12.44 0.02
C LYS A 59 13.34 -12.02 -0.37
N ASP A 60 13.62 -11.88 -1.66
CA ASP A 60 14.93 -11.43 -2.13
C ASP A 60 15.22 -9.99 -1.70
N TYR A 61 14.20 -9.10 -1.70
CA TYR A 61 14.33 -7.76 -1.12
C TYR A 61 14.69 -7.83 0.37
N ILE A 62 13.96 -8.62 1.17
CA ILE A 62 14.22 -8.77 2.61
C ILE A 62 15.66 -9.26 2.83
N ASP A 63 16.02 -10.38 2.21
CA ASP A 63 17.32 -11.03 2.38
C ASP A 63 18.49 -10.13 1.96
N ASN A 64 18.37 -9.49 0.79
CA ASN A 64 19.44 -8.66 0.26
C ASN A 64 19.59 -7.34 1.01
N TRP A 65 18.48 -6.71 1.39
CA TRP A 65 18.53 -5.47 2.16
C TRP A 65 19.06 -5.72 3.57
N GLN A 66 18.71 -6.84 4.20
CA GLN A 66 19.27 -7.23 5.50
C GLN A 66 20.77 -7.49 5.41
N LYS A 67 21.24 -8.24 4.40
CA LYS A 67 22.68 -8.48 4.16
C LYS A 67 23.47 -7.19 3.89
N ASN A 68 22.82 -6.19 3.32
CA ASN A 68 23.40 -4.87 3.06
C ASN A 68 23.22 -3.89 4.23
N ASN A 69 22.74 -4.34 5.40
CA ASN A 69 22.50 -3.53 6.58
C ASN A 69 21.62 -2.28 6.27
N ALA A 70 20.55 -2.48 5.52
CA ALA A 70 19.62 -1.40 5.23
C ALA A 70 18.82 -1.00 6.47
N HIS A 71 18.64 0.31 6.66
CA HIS A 71 17.80 0.90 7.71
C HIS A 71 16.91 1.97 7.11
N PHE A 72 15.71 2.12 7.66
CA PHE A 72 14.70 3.03 7.16
C PHE A 72 14.15 3.92 8.27
N ASP A 73 14.03 5.22 7.99
CA ASP A 73 13.34 6.19 8.86
C ASP A 73 11.81 6.11 8.68
N GLY A 74 11.37 5.56 7.56
CA GLY A 74 9.96 5.34 7.27
C GLY A 74 9.73 4.12 6.37
N ILE A 75 8.58 3.50 6.52
CA ILE A 75 8.09 2.41 5.69
C ILE A 75 6.69 2.80 5.22
N TYR A 76 6.45 2.72 3.92
CA TYR A 76 5.17 3.04 3.31
C TYR A 76 4.68 1.85 2.48
N SER A 77 3.47 1.39 2.74
CA SER A 77 2.80 0.37 1.93
C SER A 77 1.59 0.94 1.19
N GLY A 78 1.42 0.52 -0.05
CA GLY A 78 0.26 0.80 -0.88
C GLY A 78 -0.28 -0.48 -1.50
N PHE A 79 -0.44 -0.52 -2.82
CA PHE A 79 -1.05 -1.63 -3.54
C PHE A 79 -0.31 -2.96 -3.35
N MET A 80 -1.09 -3.99 -3.00
CA MET A 80 -0.67 -5.39 -2.87
C MET A 80 -1.59 -6.27 -3.70
N THR A 81 -1.04 -7.27 -4.39
CA THR A 81 -1.81 -8.13 -5.29
C THR A 81 -2.65 -9.19 -4.59
N GLY A 82 -2.48 -9.37 -3.27
CA GLY A 82 -3.25 -10.32 -2.47
C GLY A 82 -2.70 -10.53 -1.06
N SER A 83 -3.39 -11.36 -0.27
CA SER A 83 -3.04 -11.63 1.13
C SER A 83 -1.63 -12.17 1.32
N LYS A 84 -1.09 -12.92 0.34
CA LYS A 84 0.28 -13.44 0.42
C LYS A 84 1.34 -12.33 0.46
N GLN A 85 1.12 -11.22 -0.25
CA GLN A 85 2.01 -10.07 -0.17
C GLN A 85 1.91 -9.37 1.18
N ILE A 86 0.73 -9.33 1.81
CA ILE A 86 0.59 -8.80 3.17
C ILE A 86 1.39 -9.63 4.17
N GLU A 87 1.30 -10.97 4.11
CA GLU A 87 2.10 -11.87 4.95
C GLU A 87 3.60 -11.58 4.81
N LEU A 88 4.09 -11.52 3.57
CA LEU A 88 5.50 -11.24 3.30
C LEU A 88 5.91 -9.81 3.69
N PHE A 89 5.00 -8.86 3.60
CA PHE A 89 5.25 -7.50 4.10
C PHE A 89 5.28 -7.44 5.63
N MET A 90 4.51 -8.28 6.33
CA MET A 90 4.64 -8.46 7.78
C MET A 90 6.01 -9.05 8.15
N ASP A 91 6.51 -10.06 7.38
CA ASP A 91 7.88 -10.58 7.54
C ASP A 91 8.93 -9.46 7.32
N PHE A 92 8.69 -8.56 6.34
CA PHE A 92 9.53 -7.37 6.12
C PHE A 92 9.53 -6.43 7.33
N LEU A 93 8.37 -6.17 7.92
CA LEU A 93 8.26 -5.33 9.12
C LEU A 93 8.99 -5.94 10.31
N ASP A 94 8.92 -7.26 10.48
CA ASP A 94 9.63 -7.94 11.58
C ASP A 94 11.16 -7.77 11.50
N VAL A 95 11.70 -7.48 10.31
CA VAL A 95 13.13 -7.25 10.08
C VAL A 95 13.52 -5.78 10.15
N PHE A 96 12.68 -4.86 9.62
CA PHE A 96 13.08 -3.47 9.35
C PHE A 96 12.27 -2.41 10.11
N TYR A 97 11.20 -2.78 10.81
CA TYR A 97 10.40 -1.83 11.59
C TYR A 97 11.00 -1.69 12.98
N GLU A 98 11.67 -0.58 13.22
CA GLU A 98 12.38 -0.24 14.45
C GLU A 98 11.62 0.85 15.23
N GLU A 99 11.99 1.08 16.50
CA GLU A 99 11.31 2.04 17.41
C GLU A 99 11.15 3.46 16.83
N ASN A 100 12.10 3.90 15.99
CA ASN A 100 12.09 5.24 15.39
C ASN A 100 11.65 5.23 13.92
N THR A 101 11.19 4.12 13.40
CA THR A 101 10.68 3.98 12.03
C THR A 101 9.20 4.34 11.99
N MET A 102 8.79 5.26 11.13
CA MET A 102 7.37 5.59 10.89
C MET A 102 6.75 4.58 9.91
N LEU A 103 5.67 3.94 10.27
CA LEU A 103 4.90 3.07 9.38
C LEU A 103 3.64 3.78 8.87
N LEU A 104 3.58 4.04 7.56
CA LEU A 104 2.40 4.54 6.87
C LEU A 104 1.79 3.42 6.03
N VAL A 105 0.50 3.18 6.19
CA VAL A 105 -0.26 2.18 5.43
C VAL A 105 -1.38 2.85 4.65
N ASP A 106 -1.30 2.73 3.33
CA ASP A 106 -2.39 3.03 2.41
C ASP A 106 -3.14 1.72 2.13
N PRO A 107 -4.35 1.53 2.69
CA PRO A 107 -5.01 0.23 2.69
C PRO A 107 -5.78 -0.03 1.39
N VAL A 108 -5.07 -0.08 0.26
CA VAL A 108 -5.63 -0.16 -1.09
C VAL A 108 -6.51 -1.39 -1.27
N MET A 109 -7.85 -1.20 -1.25
CA MET A 109 -8.84 -2.28 -1.38
C MET A 109 -10.00 -1.93 -2.30
N GLY A 110 -10.30 -0.66 -2.52
CA GLY A 110 -11.44 -0.22 -3.30
C GLY A 110 -11.60 1.30 -3.32
N ASP A 111 -12.52 1.79 -4.14
CA ASP A 111 -12.90 3.21 -4.24
C ASP A 111 -14.34 3.34 -4.73
N ASP A 112 -14.96 4.52 -4.55
CA ASP A 112 -16.33 4.85 -4.97
C ASP A 112 -17.39 3.78 -4.57
N GLY A 113 -17.27 3.22 -3.36
CA GLY A 113 -18.18 2.20 -2.85
C GLY A 113 -17.97 0.81 -3.41
N ARG A 114 -16.91 0.56 -4.17
CA ARG A 114 -16.63 -0.71 -4.83
C ARG A 114 -15.26 -1.24 -4.47
N THR A 115 -15.17 -2.55 -4.26
CA THR A 115 -13.87 -3.22 -4.06
C THR A 115 -13.18 -3.48 -5.39
N TYR A 116 -11.84 -3.44 -5.38
CA TYR A 116 -11.04 -3.81 -6.55
C TYR A 116 -11.06 -5.32 -6.80
N GLY A 117 -10.72 -5.75 -8.03
CA GLY A 117 -10.73 -7.16 -8.42
C GLY A 117 -9.81 -8.09 -7.62
N ILE A 118 -8.85 -7.53 -6.91
CA ILE A 118 -7.94 -8.26 -5.99
C ILE A 118 -8.56 -8.52 -4.62
N TYR A 119 -9.70 -7.90 -4.30
CA TYR A 119 -10.33 -7.97 -2.99
C TYR A 119 -10.73 -9.41 -2.63
N SER A 120 -10.47 -9.78 -1.38
CA SER A 120 -10.92 -11.03 -0.76
C SER A 120 -11.03 -10.83 0.75
N ALA A 121 -11.76 -11.71 1.44
CA ALA A 121 -11.84 -11.68 2.90
C ALA A 121 -10.44 -11.78 3.54
N ALA A 122 -9.58 -12.65 3.00
CA ALA A 122 -8.21 -12.80 3.51
C ALA A 122 -7.36 -11.52 3.29
N LEU A 123 -7.57 -10.78 2.19
CA LEU A 123 -6.92 -9.48 1.98
C LEU A 123 -7.41 -8.47 3.02
N LEU A 124 -8.72 -8.40 3.26
CA LEU A 124 -9.31 -7.50 4.26
C LEU A 124 -8.77 -7.77 5.66
N ASP A 125 -8.77 -9.03 6.08
CA ASP A 125 -8.27 -9.43 7.40
C ASP A 125 -6.79 -9.06 7.58
N GLY A 126 -5.98 -9.34 6.56
CA GLY A 126 -4.58 -8.97 6.53
C GLY A 126 -4.38 -7.45 6.56
N MET A 127 -5.16 -6.69 5.79
CA MET A 127 -5.09 -5.23 5.75
C MET A 127 -5.54 -4.61 7.09
N LYS A 128 -6.56 -5.16 7.75
CA LYS A 128 -6.94 -4.77 9.12
C LYS A 128 -5.82 -5.00 10.11
N ALA A 129 -5.14 -6.16 10.02
CA ALA A 129 -4.01 -6.47 10.90
C ALA A 129 -2.84 -5.51 10.67
N LEU A 130 -2.51 -5.21 9.41
CA LEU A 130 -1.46 -4.28 9.03
C LEU A 130 -1.78 -2.85 9.48
N SER A 131 -3.00 -2.38 9.25
CA SER A 131 -3.46 -1.04 9.64
C SER A 131 -3.41 -0.82 11.16
N ARG A 132 -3.59 -1.86 11.98
CA ARG A 132 -3.44 -1.76 13.44
C ARG A 132 -2.00 -1.57 13.91
N LYS A 133 -1.01 -1.94 13.09
CA LYS A 133 0.41 -1.73 13.39
C LYS A 133 0.89 -0.34 12.94
N ALA A 134 0.16 0.32 12.05
CA ALA A 134 0.58 1.57 11.41
C ALA A 134 0.51 2.76 12.38
N ASP A 135 1.48 3.67 12.26
CA ASP A 135 1.45 4.98 12.90
C ASP A 135 0.48 5.93 12.19
N VAL A 136 0.36 5.76 10.85
CA VAL A 136 -0.54 6.54 9.99
C VAL A 136 -1.21 5.62 8.98
N ILE A 137 -2.52 5.80 8.79
CA ILE A 137 -3.28 5.16 7.71
C ILE A 137 -3.93 6.22 6.83
N THR A 138 -4.05 5.97 5.52
CA THR A 138 -4.60 6.91 4.54
C THR A 138 -5.80 6.32 3.76
N PRO A 139 -6.81 5.77 4.43
CA PRO A 139 -7.94 5.16 3.75
C PRO A 139 -8.81 6.23 3.06
N ASN A 140 -9.28 5.94 1.84
CA ASN A 140 -10.45 6.63 1.28
C ASN A 140 -11.72 6.19 2.01
N LEU A 141 -12.89 6.77 1.67
CA LEU A 141 -14.14 6.47 2.37
C LEU A 141 -14.54 4.99 2.27
N THR A 142 -14.35 4.37 1.11
CA THR A 142 -14.64 2.95 0.89
C THR A 142 -13.78 2.05 1.78
N GLU A 143 -12.50 2.33 1.80
CA GLU A 143 -11.52 1.60 2.61
C GLU A 143 -11.75 1.80 4.11
N ALA A 144 -12.08 3.02 4.53
CA ALA A 144 -12.43 3.30 5.93
C ALA A 144 -13.66 2.49 6.38
N CYS A 145 -14.70 2.39 5.53
CA CYS A 145 -15.86 1.56 5.80
C CYS A 145 -15.52 0.08 5.89
N LEU A 146 -14.67 -0.42 4.97
CA LEU A 146 -14.21 -1.81 4.98
C LEU A 146 -13.39 -2.14 6.25
N LEU A 147 -12.47 -1.25 6.65
CA LEU A 147 -11.67 -1.42 7.86
C LEU A 147 -12.50 -1.40 9.14
N ALA A 148 -13.55 -0.57 9.17
CA ALA A 148 -14.43 -0.40 10.32
C ALA A 148 -15.62 -1.37 10.35
N ASP A 149 -15.76 -2.26 9.37
CA ASP A 149 -16.95 -3.10 9.18
C ASP A 149 -18.24 -2.29 9.09
N TYR A 150 -18.17 -1.11 8.48
CA TYR A 150 -19.29 -0.19 8.36
C TYR A 150 -19.92 -0.24 6.95
N ASP A 151 -21.24 -0.12 6.91
CA ASP A 151 -21.99 -0.15 5.65
C ASP A 151 -21.83 1.17 4.88
N ILE A 152 -21.17 1.12 3.73
CA ILE A 152 -20.88 2.30 2.91
C ILE A 152 -22.15 2.99 2.38
N GLU A 153 -23.23 2.23 2.14
CA GLU A 153 -24.49 2.81 1.66
C GLU A 153 -25.11 3.74 2.70
N LYS A 154 -24.96 3.43 4.00
CA LYS A 154 -25.39 4.30 5.09
C LYS A 154 -24.62 5.62 5.10
N VAL A 155 -23.31 5.56 4.88
CA VAL A 155 -22.44 6.76 4.83
C VAL A 155 -22.85 7.66 3.67
N TRP A 156 -23.08 7.12 2.49
CA TRP A 156 -23.55 7.88 1.33
C TRP A 156 -24.89 8.57 1.59
N CYS A 157 -25.84 7.88 2.26
CA CYS A 157 -27.10 8.47 2.66
C CYS A 157 -26.94 9.62 3.67
N GLU A 158 -25.98 9.54 4.59
CA GLU A 158 -25.71 10.57 5.59
C GLU A 158 -25.00 11.79 4.98
N ILE A 159 -23.99 11.58 4.14
CA ILE A 159 -23.27 12.65 3.43
C ILE A 159 -24.23 13.40 2.49
N GLY A 160 -25.09 12.68 1.77
CA GLY A 160 -26.10 13.29 0.90
C GLY A 160 -27.11 14.18 1.64
N ARG A 161 -27.39 13.90 2.92
CA ARG A 161 -28.27 14.72 3.77
C ARG A 161 -27.61 16.00 4.27
N ALA A 162 -26.27 16.04 4.31
CA ALA A 162 -25.51 17.22 4.75
C ALA A 162 -25.42 18.33 3.68
N HIS A 163 -25.89 18.05 2.47
CA HIS A 163 -25.84 19.00 1.33
C HIS A 163 -27.22 19.51 0.90
N VAL A 164 -28.26 19.35 1.72
CA VAL A 164 -29.61 19.90 1.46
C VAL A 164 -29.92 21.05 2.41
#